data_52588b9181a6a4bc3992ae820c3397f8
#
_entry.id   52588b9181a6a4bc3992ae820c3397f8
#
_cell.length_a   1.000
_cell.length_b   1.000
_cell.length_c   1.000
_cell.angle_alpha   90.00
_cell.angle_beta   90.00
_cell.angle_gamma   90.00
#
_symmetry.space_group_name_H-M   'P 1'
#
loop_
_entity.id
_entity.type
_entity.pdbx_description
1 polymer ?
#
loop_
_entity_poly.entity_id
_entity_poly.type
_entity_poly.pdbx_seq_one_letter_code
_entity_poly.pdbx_strand_id
1 'polypeptide(L)'
;YTITLHQNPNKPSDLVFGTPIGSARKILSYQNTKRVFYTGENEVPNFNLFDYAIGFDELDFRDRYLRMPLYYDRLHHKAESVNDTTAPYKIKDDSLYALKKPSHHFKENHPHLCAVVNGKTDPLKRGFASFVASNPNAPKRNAFYDALNAIEPVTGGGSVKNTLGYKVKNKNEFLSQYKFNLCFENSQGYGYVTEKIIDAYFSHTIPIYWGSPSVAKDFNPKSFVNVCDFKDFDEAIDYVRYLHTHKNAYLDMLYENPLNTIDGKAYFYQDLSFKKILDFFKTILENDTIYHDNPFIFYRDLHEPLATIDDLRVNYDDLRVNYDDLRVNYDDLRVNYDDLRVNYDDLRVNYDDLRVNYDDLRVNYDDLRVNYERLLQNASPLLELSQNTSFKIYRKTYQKSLPLLRTIRRWVKK
;
A
#
# COMPACT_ATOMS: atom_id res chain seq x y z
N TYR A 1 12.08 34.26 -19.29
CA TYR A 1 13.00 33.57 -18.38
C TYR A 1 13.18 32.12 -18.82
N THR A 2 14.42 31.59 -18.71
CA THR A 2 14.72 30.16 -18.87
C THR A 2 15.05 29.60 -17.51
N ILE A 3 14.29 28.56 -17.07
CA ILE A 3 14.53 27.90 -15.80
C ILE A 3 15.41 26.67 -16.02
N THR A 4 16.55 26.62 -15.34
CA THR A 4 17.44 25.47 -15.34
C THR A 4 17.49 24.88 -13.93
N LEU A 5 17.04 23.63 -13.77
CA LEU A 5 17.12 22.90 -12.51
C LEU A 5 18.44 22.14 -12.41
N HIS A 6 19.10 22.21 -11.26
CA HIS A 6 20.26 21.39 -10.95
C HIS A 6 20.31 21.03 -9.46
N GLN A 7 20.93 19.92 -9.16
CA GLN A 7 21.09 19.42 -7.78
C GLN A 7 22.51 19.65 -7.22
N ASN A 8 23.36 20.36 -7.95
CA ASN A 8 24.73 20.63 -7.48
C ASN A 8 24.74 21.83 -6.53
N PRO A 9 25.03 21.65 -5.23
CA PRO A 9 25.03 22.72 -4.24
C PRO A 9 26.14 23.75 -4.45
N ASN A 10 27.18 23.43 -5.22
CA ASN A 10 28.30 24.32 -5.50
C ASN A 10 28.09 25.18 -6.75
N LYS A 11 26.97 25.00 -7.46
CA LYS A 11 26.65 25.80 -8.62
C LYS A 11 25.85 27.04 -8.22
N PRO A 12 26.23 28.26 -8.64
CA PRO A 12 25.42 29.46 -8.39
C PRO A 12 23.99 29.28 -8.86
N SER A 13 23.02 29.69 -8.05
CA SER A 13 21.60 29.56 -8.31
C SER A 13 20.89 30.84 -7.91
N ASP A 14 19.92 31.27 -8.68
CA ASP A 14 19.07 32.43 -8.34
C ASP A 14 18.09 32.07 -7.19
N LEU A 15 17.65 30.83 -7.17
CA LEU A 15 16.72 30.29 -6.18
C LEU A 15 17.20 28.92 -5.68
N VAL A 16 16.96 28.64 -4.41
CA VAL A 16 17.12 27.32 -3.81
C VAL A 16 15.78 26.85 -3.22
N PHE A 17 15.40 25.63 -3.54
CA PHE A 17 14.21 25.01 -2.96
C PHE A 17 14.60 24.12 -1.79
N GLY A 18 13.89 24.30 -0.70
CA GLY A 18 14.01 23.44 0.48
C GLY A 18 12.67 22.80 0.82
N THR A 19 12.73 21.59 1.35
CA THR A 19 11.57 20.84 1.82
C THR A 19 11.70 20.58 3.32
N PRO A 20 10.61 20.25 4.02
CA PRO A 20 10.67 19.94 5.45
C PRO A 20 11.52 18.69 5.77
N ILE A 21 11.76 17.82 4.79
CA ILE A 21 12.59 16.61 4.93
C ILE A 21 14.08 16.92 4.76
N GLY A 22 14.41 18.12 4.30
CA GLY A 22 15.79 18.57 4.11
C GLY A 22 16.45 19.06 5.41
N SER A 23 17.80 19.06 5.44
CA SER A 23 18.54 19.64 6.56
C SER A 23 18.50 21.17 6.54
N ALA A 24 18.09 21.80 7.64
CA ALA A 24 18.11 23.24 7.82
C ALA A 24 19.55 23.79 7.67
N ARG A 25 20.56 23.08 8.16
CA ARG A 25 21.97 23.46 7.98
C ARG A 25 22.33 23.62 6.50
N LYS A 26 21.81 22.74 5.64
CA LYS A 26 22.07 22.80 4.21
C LYS A 26 21.40 24.02 3.58
N ILE A 27 20.17 24.35 3.97
CA ILE A 27 19.48 25.56 3.52
C ILE A 27 20.19 26.83 4.02
N LEU A 28 20.63 26.85 5.26
CA LEU A 28 21.36 27.98 5.85
C LEU A 28 22.69 28.29 5.16
N SER A 29 23.31 27.33 4.45
CA SER A 29 24.54 27.57 3.70
C SER A 29 24.36 28.47 2.45
N TYR A 30 23.13 28.65 1.95
CA TYR A 30 22.80 29.50 0.81
C TYR A 30 22.49 30.93 1.28
N GLN A 31 23.50 31.69 1.67
CA GLN A 31 23.35 33.02 2.29
C GLN A 31 22.91 34.09 1.31
N ASN A 32 23.41 34.07 0.08
CA ASN A 32 23.13 35.08 -0.95
C ASN A 32 22.16 34.60 -2.04
N THR A 33 21.30 33.65 -1.69
CA THR A 33 20.36 33.03 -2.62
C THR A 33 18.98 33.03 -2.01
N LYS A 34 17.96 33.42 -2.74
CA LYS A 34 16.58 33.35 -2.25
C LYS A 34 16.16 31.92 -1.97
N ARG A 35 15.65 31.66 -0.80
CA ARG A 35 15.21 30.33 -0.32
C ARG A 35 13.70 30.22 -0.45
N VAL A 36 13.24 29.20 -1.18
CA VAL A 36 11.83 28.93 -1.41
C VAL A 36 11.47 27.62 -0.73
N PHE A 37 10.56 27.67 0.23
CA PHE A 37 10.00 26.48 0.83
C PHE A 37 9.00 25.82 -0.12
N TYR A 38 9.03 24.51 -0.22
CA TYR A 38 8.03 23.72 -0.91
C TYR A 38 7.78 22.43 -0.13
N THR A 39 6.51 22.10 0.09
CA THR A 39 6.15 20.88 0.82
C THR A 39 5.03 20.09 0.17
N GLY A 40 5.13 18.76 0.24
CA GLY A 40 4.06 17.81 0.02
C GLY A 40 3.50 17.21 1.30
N GLU A 41 4.07 17.56 2.44
CA GLU A 41 3.68 17.06 3.76
C GLU A 41 2.98 18.16 4.59
N ASN A 42 2.30 17.77 5.67
CA ASN A 42 1.56 18.69 6.55
C ASN A 42 2.52 19.52 7.42
N GLU A 43 3.23 20.43 6.78
CA GLU A 43 4.23 21.30 7.42
C GLU A 43 4.00 22.76 7.04
N VAL A 44 3.99 23.62 8.06
CA VAL A 44 3.85 25.06 7.89
C VAL A 44 5.18 25.68 7.48
N PRO A 45 5.21 26.62 6.51
CA PRO A 45 6.45 27.29 6.10
C PRO A 45 7.11 28.03 7.27
N ASN A 46 8.41 27.79 7.46
CA ASN A 46 9.22 28.57 8.40
C ASN A 46 9.85 29.77 7.69
N PHE A 47 9.20 30.93 7.74
CA PHE A 47 9.71 32.16 7.12
C PHE A 47 10.93 32.78 7.83
N ASN A 48 11.40 32.16 8.90
CA ASN A 48 12.71 32.46 9.45
C ASN A 48 13.84 31.79 8.65
N LEU A 49 13.57 30.71 7.94
CA LEU A 49 14.54 30.00 7.11
C LEU A 49 14.37 30.31 5.62
N PHE A 50 13.16 30.64 5.19
CA PHE A 50 12.79 30.81 3.80
C PHE A 50 12.27 32.20 3.49
N ASP A 51 12.66 32.74 2.36
CA ASP A 51 12.19 34.04 1.88
C ASP A 51 10.76 33.96 1.35
N TYR A 52 10.49 32.87 0.63
CA TYR A 52 9.21 32.59 -0.01
C TYR A 52 8.78 31.15 0.27
N ALA A 53 7.49 30.89 0.13
CA ALA A 53 6.98 29.55 0.30
C ALA A 53 5.83 29.22 -0.65
N ILE A 54 5.79 27.97 -1.07
CA ILE A 54 4.66 27.33 -1.74
C ILE A 54 4.20 26.19 -0.82
N GLY A 55 2.98 26.27 -0.35
CA GLY A 55 2.41 25.31 0.58
C GLY A 55 0.89 25.23 0.46
N PHE A 56 0.26 24.49 1.33
CA PHE A 56 -1.19 24.28 1.31
C PHE A 56 -1.93 25.06 2.39
N ASP A 57 -1.20 25.63 3.36
CA ASP A 57 -1.82 26.37 4.46
C ASP A 57 -2.63 27.57 3.97
N GLU A 58 -3.67 27.90 4.71
CA GLU A 58 -4.44 29.11 4.50
C GLU A 58 -3.74 30.32 5.15
N LEU A 59 -2.53 30.58 4.68
CA LEU A 59 -1.71 31.70 5.08
C LEU A 59 -1.93 32.89 4.13
N ASP A 60 -2.09 34.08 4.69
CA ASP A 60 -1.90 35.34 3.98
C ASP A 60 -0.56 35.94 4.38
N PHE A 61 0.44 35.77 3.53
CA PHE A 61 1.76 36.37 3.70
C PHE A 61 2.14 37.18 2.46
N ARG A 62 1.17 37.81 1.86
CA ARG A 62 1.26 38.68 0.66
C ARG A 62 1.98 37.97 -0.49
N ASP A 63 2.97 38.64 -1.09
CA ASP A 63 3.77 38.17 -2.23
C ASP A 63 4.83 37.10 -1.87
N ARG A 64 4.99 36.78 -0.59
CA ARG A 64 5.94 35.78 -0.11
C ARG A 64 5.37 34.37 0.02
N TYR A 65 4.05 34.21 -0.13
CA TYR A 65 3.41 32.91 -0.01
C TYR A 65 2.42 32.64 -1.14
N LEU A 66 2.55 31.44 -1.71
CA LEU A 66 1.58 30.92 -2.67
C LEU A 66 0.93 29.67 -2.08
N ARG A 67 -0.37 29.72 -1.82
CA ARG A 67 -1.13 28.51 -1.48
C ARG A 67 -1.28 27.65 -2.73
N MET A 68 -0.82 26.37 -2.64
CA MET A 68 -0.96 25.37 -3.68
C MET A 68 -1.27 24.00 -3.06
N PRO A 69 -2.57 23.69 -2.85
CA PRO A 69 -2.97 22.42 -2.24
C PRO A 69 -2.53 21.24 -3.11
N LEU A 70 -2.18 20.12 -2.49
CA LEU A 70 -1.60 18.95 -3.19
C LEU A 70 -2.55 18.29 -4.19
N TYR A 71 -3.87 18.44 -4.04
CA TYR A 71 -4.81 17.94 -5.05
C TYR A 71 -4.62 18.61 -6.42
N TYR A 72 -4.00 19.79 -6.44
CA TYR A 72 -3.67 20.51 -7.66
C TYR A 72 -2.78 19.72 -8.61
N ASP A 73 -1.78 18.99 -8.07
CA ASP A 73 -0.91 18.11 -8.85
C ASP A 73 -1.71 17.06 -9.62
N ARG A 74 -2.73 16.48 -8.97
CA ARG A 74 -3.61 15.50 -9.63
C ARG A 74 -4.45 16.09 -10.75
N LEU A 75 -4.86 17.34 -10.62
CA LEU A 75 -5.58 18.04 -11.69
C LEU A 75 -4.69 18.26 -12.90
N HIS A 76 -3.41 18.60 -12.68
CA HIS A 76 -2.44 18.82 -13.72
C HIS A 76 -2.02 17.54 -14.44
N HIS A 77 -1.79 16.45 -13.75
CA HIS A 77 -1.42 15.19 -14.36
C HIS A 77 -2.49 14.60 -15.29
N LYS A 78 -3.73 15.03 -15.16
CA LYS A 78 -4.82 14.64 -16.07
C LYS A 78 -5.05 15.63 -17.21
N ALA A 79 -4.39 16.78 -17.18
CA ALA A 79 -4.42 17.72 -18.30
C ALA A 79 -3.34 17.35 -19.33
N GLU A 80 -3.61 17.50 -20.61
CA GLU A 80 -2.63 17.18 -21.67
C GLU A 80 -1.45 18.12 -21.67
N SER A 81 -0.31 17.50 -21.85
CA SER A 81 1.02 18.00 -22.19
C SER A 81 1.36 19.47 -21.83
N VAL A 82 2.22 19.58 -20.88
CA VAL A 82 2.94 20.77 -20.38
C VAL A 82 3.82 21.48 -21.46
N ASN A 83 3.67 21.17 -22.74
CA ASN A 83 4.56 21.68 -23.78
C ASN A 83 4.19 23.06 -24.34
N ASP A 84 3.04 23.62 -23.95
CA ASP A 84 2.68 24.98 -24.30
C ASP A 84 2.76 25.89 -23.06
N THR A 85 3.96 26.44 -22.83
CA THR A 85 4.20 27.38 -21.72
C THR A 85 3.61 28.77 -21.98
N THR A 86 3.04 29.03 -23.16
CA THR A 86 2.50 30.33 -23.58
C THR A 86 0.97 30.42 -23.51
N ALA A 87 0.28 29.29 -23.48
CA ALA A 87 -1.17 29.26 -23.32
C ALA A 87 -1.55 29.35 -21.82
N PRO A 88 -2.60 30.10 -21.46
CA PRO A 88 -3.19 29.98 -20.15
C PRO A 88 -3.59 28.51 -19.98
N TYR A 89 -3.10 27.89 -18.90
CA TYR A 89 -3.34 26.49 -18.62
C TYR A 89 -4.85 26.22 -18.63
N LYS A 90 -5.35 25.71 -19.71
CA LYS A 90 -6.72 25.22 -19.78
C LYS A 90 -6.69 23.82 -19.16
N ILE A 91 -7.14 23.73 -17.91
CA ILE A 91 -7.66 22.44 -17.44
C ILE A 91 -8.63 22.02 -18.54
N LYS A 92 -8.34 20.94 -19.27
CA LYS A 92 -9.27 20.45 -20.30
C LYS A 92 -10.65 20.43 -19.68
N ASP A 93 -11.61 20.92 -20.41
CA ASP A 93 -13.03 20.85 -20.03
C ASP A 93 -13.40 19.45 -19.47
N ASP A 94 -12.81 18.38 -20.02
CA ASP A 94 -13.01 17.01 -19.58
C ASP A 94 -12.51 16.72 -18.16
N SER A 95 -11.44 17.33 -17.65
CA SER A 95 -11.01 17.13 -16.26
C SER A 95 -11.82 17.96 -15.26
N LEU A 96 -12.31 19.13 -15.66
CA LEU A 96 -13.34 19.86 -14.91
C LEU A 96 -14.69 19.12 -14.95
N TYR A 97 -15.03 18.50 -16.07
CA TYR A 97 -16.21 17.65 -16.18
C TYR A 97 -16.08 16.34 -15.39
N ALA A 98 -14.86 15.78 -15.26
CA ALA A 98 -14.65 14.63 -14.37
C ALA A 98 -14.88 15.00 -12.90
N LEU A 99 -14.67 16.26 -12.51
CA LEU A 99 -15.04 16.78 -11.18
C LEU A 99 -16.51 17.23 -11.10
N LYS A 100 -17.15 17.59 -12.22
CA LYS A 100 -18.57 17.91 -12.28
C LYS A 100 -19.35 16.62 -12.42
N LYS A 101 -19.79 16.05 -11.32
CA LYS A 101 -20.72 14.94 -11.36
C LYS A 101 -22.03 15.42 -12.00
N PRO A 102 -22.57 14.72 -13.00
CA PRO A 102 -23.78 15.16 -13.63
C PRO A 102 -24.95 15.11 -12.64
N SER A 103 -25.58 16.25 -12.40
CA SER A 103 -26.93 16.31 -11.84
C SER A 103 -27.88 15.49 -12.71
N HIS A 104 -29.06 15.14 -12.19
CA HIS A 104 -30.08 14.43 -12.99
C HIS A 104 -30.39 15.14 -14.32
N HIS A 105 -30.45 16.46 -14.32
CA HIS A 105 -30.63 17.30 -15.51
C HIS A 105 -29.44 17.24 -16.48
N PHE A 106 -28.22 17.10 -15.98
CA PHE A 106 -27.03 17.02 -16.82
C PHE A 106 -26.99 15.70 -17.62
N LYS A 107 -27.54 14.62 -17.08
CA LYS A 107 -27.63 13.31 -17.77
C LYS A 107 -28.50 13.37 -19.01
N GLU A 108 -29.59 14.10 -18.97
CA GLU A 108 -30.51 14.24 -20.11
C GLU A 108 -29.88 15.04 -21.25
N ASN A 109 -29.05 16.04 -20.90
CA ASN A 109 -28.47 16.97 -21.88
C ASN A 109 -27.06 16.54 -22.37
N HIS A 110 -26.37 15.68 -21.63
CA HIS A 110 -25.00 15.26 -21.95
C HIS A 110 -24.77 13.74 -21.74
N PRO A 111 -25.50 12.89 -22.49
CA PRO A 111 -25.44 11.45 -22.30
C PRO A 111 -24.05 10.83 -22.55
N HIS A 112 -23.23 11.46 -23.41
CA HIS A 112 -21.86 11.02 -23.69
C HIS A 112 -20.91 11.22 -22.51
N LEU A 113 -21.10 12.29 -21.74
CA LEU A 113 -20.31 12.54 -20.52
C LEU A 113 -20.77 11.62 -19.38
N CYS A 114 -22.06 11.31 -19.32
CA CYS A 114 -22.60 10.34 -18.37
C CYS A 114 -22.09 8.91 -18.63
N ALA A 115 -21.82 8.54 -19.86
CA ALA A 115 -21.23 7.23 -20.20
C ALA A 115 -19.80 7.07 -19.68
N VAL A 116 -19.02 8.15 -19.66
CA VAL A 116 -17.67 8.21 -19.07
C VAL A 116 -17.74 8.18 -17.55
N VAL A 117 -18.71 8.93 -16.97
CA VAL A 117 -18.92 9.04 -15.52
C VAL A 117 -19.49 7.75 -14.92
N ASN A 118 -20.36 7.07 -15.64
CA ASN A 118 -21.07 5.90 -15.10
C ASN A 118 -20.23 4.64 -15.08
N GLY A 119 -19.03 4.61 -15.67
CA GLY A 119 -18.27 3.38 -15.77
C GLY A 119 -19.20 2.23 -16.20
N LYS A 120 -18.73 1.07 -16.46
CA LYS A 120 -19.57 -0.08 -16.85
C LYS A 120 -20.44 -0.64 -15.71
N THR A 121 -20.41 -0.07 -14.50
CA THR A 121 -21.09 -0.61 -13.32
C THR A 121 -22.16 0.34 -12.79
N ASP A 122 -23.37 -0.17 -12.63
CA ASP A 122 -24.47 0.50 -11.92
C ASP A 122 -24.00 0.94 -10.53
N PRO A 123 -24.02 2.25 -10.18
CA PRO A 123 -23.54 2.75 -8.90
C PRO A 123 -24.23 2.10 -7.69
N LEU A 124 -25.45 1.63 -7.84
CA LEU A 124 -26.19 0.95 -6.77
C LEU A 124 -25.70 -0.48 -6.51
N LYS A 125 -25.05 -1.10 -7.50
CA LYS A 125 -24.52 -2.48 -7.42
C LYS A 125 -23.04 -2.53 -6.98
N ARG A 126 -22.42 -1.39 -6.74
CA ARG A 126 -21.03 -1.31 -6.28
C ARG A 126 -20.88 -1.88 -4.87
N GLY A 127 -19.67 -2.37 -4.56
CA GLY A 127 -19.29 -2.75 -3.21
C GLY A 127 -19.44 -1.57 -2.24
N PHE A 128 -19.40 -1.85 -0.95
CA PHE A 128 -19.65 -0.82 0.06
C PHE A 128 -18.57 0.28 0.04
N ALA A 129 -17.38 -0.01 0.54
CA ALA A 129 -16.33 0.99 0.65
C ALA A 129 -14.96 0.42 0.29
N SER A 130 -14.07 1.31 -0.19
CA SER A 130 -12.68 1.01 -0.52
C SER A 130 -11.72 1.82 0.34
N PHE A 131 -10.51 1.28 0.51
CA PHE A 131 -9.42 1.92 1.22
C PHE A 131 -8.09 1.64 0.54
N VAL A 132 -7.29 2.68 0.24
CA VAL A 132 -5.95 2.52 -0.34
C VAL A 132 -4.99 3.46 0.36
N ALA A 133 -4.14 2.91 1.21
CA ALA A 133 -3.09 3.65 1.91
C ALA A 133 -1.80 2.83 1.98
N SER A 134 -0.66 3.53 2.02
CA SER A 134 0.67 2.92 2.14
C SER A 134 1.38 3.29 3.45
N ASN A 135 1.11 4.47 4.01
CA ASN A 135 1.68 4.89 5.29
C ASN A 135 0.87 4.30 6.45
N PRO A 136 1.45 3.46 7.32
CA PRO A 136 0.73 2.91 8.48
C PRO A 136 0.53 3.94 9.62
N ASN A 137 1.32 5.01 9.64
CA ASN A 137 1.38 5.99 10.73
C ASN A 137 0.27 7.06 10.62
N ALA A 138 -0.99 6.63 10.65
CA ALA A 138 -2.15 7.51 10.64
C ALA A 138 -3.24 6.95 11.58
N PRO A 139 -3.11 7.13 12.89
CA PRO A 139 -3.93 6.45 13.90
C PRO A 139 -5.43 6.75 13.75
N LYS A 140 -5.82 7.98 13.45
CA LYS A 140 -7.24 8.35 13.24
C LYS A 140 -7.84 7.64 12.04
N ARG A 141 -7.10 7.56 10.93
CA ARG A 141 -7.50 6.83 9.73
C ARG A 141 -7.67 5.34 10.00
N ASN A 142 -6.70 4.73 10.68
CA ASN A 142 -6.73 3.31 10.99
C ASN A 142 -7.89 2.97 11.94
N ALA A 143 -8.13 3.81 12.96
CA ALA A 143 -9.24 3.64 13.90
C ALA A 143 -10.60 3.75 13.20
N PHE A 144 -10.79 4.73 12.30
CA PHE A 144 -12.03 4.86 11.54
C PHE A 144 -12.24 3.67 10.59
N TYR A 145 -11.17 3.21 9.92
CA TYR A 145 -11.24 1.99 9.09
C TYR A 145 -11.72 0.80 9.91
N ASP A 146 -11.14 0.55 11.08
CA ASP A 146 -11.49 -0.59 11.92
C ASP A 146 -12.94 -0.52 12.42
N ALA A 147 -13.39 0.67 12.83
CA ALA A 147 -14.77 0.90 13.26
C ALA A 147 -15.78 0.69 12.11
N LEU A 148 -15.51 1.24 10.93
CA LEU A 148 -16.37 1.08 9.76
C LEU A 148 -16.39 -0.37 9.26
N ASN A 149 -15.23 -1.02 9.20
CA ASN A 149 -15.09 -2.41 8.75
C ASN A 149 -15.74 -3.43 9.70
N ALA A 150 -15.89 -3.10 10.98
CA ALA A 150 -16.61 -3.93 11.93
C ALA A 150 -18.13 -3.98 11.66
N ILE A 151 -18.66 -2.97 10.95
CA ILE A 151 -20.08 -2.84 10.64
C ILE A 151 -20.39 -3.36 9.22
N GLU A 152 -19.59 -2.92 8.25
CA GLU A 152 -19.75 -3.28 6.85
C GLU A 152 -18.36 -3.45 6.21
N PRO A 153 -18.08 -4.54 5.46
CA PRO A 153 -16.75 -4.84 4.95
C PRO A 153 -16.16 -3.72 4.08
N VAL A 154 -14.97 -3.24 4.45
CA VAL A 154 -14.17 -2.26 3.69
C VAL A 154 -13.04 -2.98 2.97
N THR A 155 -13.00 -2.90 1.65
CA THR A 155 -11.96 -3.56 0.86
C THR A 155 -10.69 -2.72 0.81
N GLY A 156 -9.60 -3.26 1.35
CA GLY A 156 -8.28 -2.64 1.36
C GLY A 156 -7.41 -3.08 0.18
N GLY A 157 -6.94 -2.13 -0.63
CA GLY A 157 -6.10 -2.39 -1.82
C GLY A 157 -4.69 -1.82 -1.75
N GLY A 158 -4.30 -1.20 -0.62
CA GLY A 158 -2.98 -0.61 -0.37
C GLY A 158 -2.01 -1.56 0.36
N SER A 159 -0.98 -1.00 1.00
CA SER A 159 -0.09 -1.76 1.90
C SER A 159 -0.69 -1.89 3.30
N VAL A 160 -1.51 -0.92 3.70
CA VAL A 160 -2.17 -0.88 5.02
C VAL A 160 -3.56 -1.46 4.90
N LYS A 161 -3.95 -2.32 5.86
CA LYS A 161 -5.28 -2.97 5.88
C LYS A 161 -5.63 -3.66 4.56
N ASN A 162 -4.66 -4.33 3.95
CA ASN A 162 -4.85 -5.04 2.68
C ASN A 162 -5.73 -6.28 2.88
N THR A 163 -6.83 -6.35 2.14
CA THR A 163 -7.76 -7.50 2.18
C THR A 163 -7.71 -8.35 0.91
N LEU A 164 -6.94 -7.91 -0.10
CA LEU A 164 -6.86 -8.58 -1.41
C LEU A 164 -5.67 -9.54 -1.52
N GLY A 165 -4.68 -9.46 -0.61
CA GLY A 165 -3.43 -10.19 -0.72
C GLY A 165 -2.43 -9.62 -1.75
N TYR A 166 -2.81 -8.57 -2.47
CA TYR A 166 -1.95 -7.86 -3.42
C TYR A 166 -2.26 -6.37 -3.44
N LYS A 167 -1.30 -5.55 -3.87
CA LYS A 167 -1.51 -4.10 -4.06
C LYS A 167 -2.18 -3.83 -5.40
N VAL A 168 -3.20 -2.97 -5.40
CA VAL A 168 -3.89 -2.58 -6.64
C VAL A 168 -2.96 -1.79 -7.56
N LYS A 169 -2.94 -2.13 -8.85
CA LYS A 169 -2.12 -1.46 -9.87
C LYS A 169 -2.76 -0.17 -10.38
N ASN A 170 -4.07 -0.20 -10.59
CA ASN A 170 -4.85 0.95 -11.04
C ASN A 170 -5.81 1.37 -9.92
N LYS A 171 -5.41 2.41 -9.18
CA LYS A 171 -6.18 2.91 -8.04
C LYS A 171 -7.57 3.38 -8.44
N ASN A 172 -7.70 4.18 -9.50
CA ASN A 172 -8.99 4.74 -9.92
C ASN A 172 -9.97 3.66 -10.37
N GLU A 173 -9.50 2.66 -11.10
CA GLU A 173 -10.30 1.52 -11.52
C GLU A 173 -10.79 0.71 -10.31
N PHE A 174 -9.92 0.48 -9.34
CA PHE A 174 -10.28 -0.19 -8.10
C PHE A 174 -11.34 0.61 -7.31
N LEU A 175 -11.09 1.91 -7.06
CA LEU A 175 -12.02 2.75 -6.33
C LEU A 175 -13.41 2.80 -6.99
N SER A 176 -13.49 2.81 -8.33
CA SER A 176 -14.74 2.92 -9.07
C SER A 176 -15.70 1.74 -8.86
N GLN A 177 -15.23 0.65 -8.28
CA GLN A 177 -16.04 -0.53 -7.96
C GLN A 177 -16.81 -0.40 -6.64
N TYR A 178 -16.59 0.69 -5.88
CA TYR A 178 -17.18 0.89 -4.56
C TYR A 178 -18.03 2.17 -4.51
N LYS A 179 -19.00 2.19 -3.60
CA LYS A 179 -19.86 3.36 -3.35
C LYS A 179 -19.11 4.49 -2.66
N PHE A 180 -18.26 4.12 -1.71
CA PHE A 180 -17.49 5.05 -0.88
C PHE A 180 -15.98 4.77 -0.98
N ASN A 181 -15.18 5.81 -0.74
CA ASN A 181 -13.74 5.66 -0.54
C ASN A 181 -13.29 6.43 0.72
N LEU A 182 -12.53 5.78 1.58
CA LEU A 182 -11.92 6.44 2.73
C LEU A 182 -10.76 7.34 2.27
N CYS A 183 -10.98 8.65 2.40
CA CYS A 183 -10.08 9.72 1.97
C CYS A 183 -9.50 10.47 3.17
N PHE A 184 -8.93 9.73 4.12
CA PHE A 184 -8.32 10.31 5.30
C PHE A 184 -6.90 10.80 5.01
N GLU A 185 -6.62 12.02 5.38
CA GLU A 185 -5.25 12.53 5.39
C GLU A 185 -4.43 11.85 6.49
N ASN A 186 -3.10 11.97 6.41
CA ASN A 186 -2.22 11.38 7.43
C ASN A 186 -2.33 12.12 8.77
N SER A 187 -2.55 13.44 8.71
CA SER A 187 -2.74 14.33 9.84
C SER A 187 -3.71 15.44 9.50
N GLN A 188 -4.17 16.19 10.51
CA GLN A 188 -5.09 17.30 10.35
C GLN A 188 -4.29 18.61 10.23
N GLY A 189 -4.67 19.46 9.27
CA GLY A 189 -4.09 20.79 9.08
C GLY A 189 -4.98 21.66 8.21
N TYR A 190 -5.07 22.95 8.51
CA TYR A 190 -5.86 23.90 7.71
C TYR A 190 -5.27 24.01 6.30
N GLY A 191 -6.11 23.80 5.29
CA GLY A 191 -5.69 23.82 3.89
C GLY A 191 -4.98 22.56 3.41
N TYR A 192 -4.59 21.63 4.31
CA TYR A 192 -3.94 20.38 3.94
C TYR A 192 -4.93 19.40 3.31
N VAL A 193 -5.06 19.52 2.00
CA VAL A 193 -5.92 18.67 1.17
C VAL A 193 -5.09 18.07 0.07
N THR A 194 -5.01 16.73 0.04
CA THR A 194 -4.14 16.01 -0.90
C THR A 194 -4.95 15.39 -2.04
N GLU A 195 -4.26 14.55 -2.82
CA GLU A 195 -4.84 13.81 -3.94
C GLU A 195 -5.98 12.85 -3.56
N LYS A 196 -6.13 12.51 -2.28
CA LYS A 196 -7.04 11.44 -1.83
C LYS A 196 -8.51 11.72 -2.17
N ILE A 197 -8.98 12.94 -1.90
CA ILE A 197 -10.36 13.33 -2.20
C ILE A 197 -10.59 13.42 -3.71
N ILE A 198 -9.59 13.91 -4.47
CA ILE A 198 -9.66 14.00 -5.94
C ILE A 198 -9.68 12.62 -6.58
N ASP A 199 -8.89 11.67 -6.10
CA ASP A 199 -8.89 10.30 -6.61
C ASP A 199 -10.28 9.65 -6.45
N ALA A 200 -10.97 9.92 -5.35
CA ALA A 200 -12.34 9.47 -5.16
C ALA A 200 -13.31 10.11 -6.17
N TYR A 201 -13.20 11.41 -6.41
CA TYR A 201 -14.04 12.10 -7.39
C TYR A 201 -13.75 11.61 -8.82
N PHE A 202 -12.50 11.43 -9.21
CA PHE A 202 -12.14 10.86 -10.51
C PHE A 202 -12.61 9.41 -10.70
N SER A 203 -12.81 8.70 -9.60
CA SER A 203 -13.32 7.33 -9.60
C SER A 203 -14.85 7.28 -9.46
N HIS A 204 -15.53 8.42 -9.43
CA HIS A 204 -16.99 8.55 -9.26
C HIS A 204 -17.52 7.81 -8.03
N THR A 205 -16.79 7.86 -6.93
CA THR A 205 -17.18 7.34 -5.63
C THR A 205 -17.33 8.48 -4.64
N ILE A 206 -18.16 8.31 -3.62
CA ILE A 206 -18.33 9.32 -2.58
C ILE A 206 -17.13 9.29 -1.64
N PRO A 207 -16.38 10.40 -1.48
CA PRO A 207 -15.32 10.48 -0.48
C PRO A 207 -15.90 10.45 0.94
N ILE A 208 -15.31 9.64 1.84
CA ILE A 208 -15.43 9.78 3.28
C ILE A 208 -14.13 10.46 3.73
N TYR A 209 -14.19 11.75 3.96
CA TYR A 209 -13.00 12.58 4.14
C TYR A 209 -12.79 12.96 5.61
N TRP A 210 -11.53 12.93 6.03
CA TRP A 210 -11.04 13.49 7.27
C TRP A 210 -9.66 14.11 7.03
N GLY A 211 -9.45 15.36 7.50
CA GLY A 211 -8.19 16.06 7.31
C GLY A 211 -8.35 17.55 7.58
N SER A 212 -8.31 18.38 6.54
CA SER A 212 -8.43 19.82 6.68
C SER A 212 -9.79 20.24 7.23
N PRO A 213 -9.84 20.99 8.34
CA PRO A 213 -11.08 21.58 8.83
C PRO A 213 -11.73 22.56 7.84
N SER A 214 -10.95 23.10 6.91
CA SER A 214 -11.39 24.08 5.91
C SER A 214 -11.68 23.46 4.55
N VAL A 215 -11.75 22.14 4.43
CA VAL A 215 -11.97 21.43 3.15
C VAL A 215 -13.23 21.92 2.39
N ALA A 216 -14.24 22.41 3.10
CA ALA A 216 -15.44 22.97 2.51
C ALA A 216 -15.19 24.26 1.70
N LYS A 217 -14.05 24.93 1.86
CA LYS A 217 -13.64 26.03 0.98
C LYS A 217 -13.19 25.53 -0.39
N ASP A 218 -12.51 24.39 -0.41
CA ASP A 218 -11.97 23.79 -1.65
C ASP A 218 -13.04 22.99 -2.40
N PHE A 219 -13.93 22.29 -1.68
CA PHE A 219 -14.93 21.39 -2.27
C PHE A 219 -16.32 21.61 -1.71
N ASN A 220 -17.32 21.30 -2.51
CA ASN A 220 -18.71 21.40 -2.12
C ASN A 220 -19.05 20.37 -1.01
N PRO A 221 -19.43 20.81 0.19
CA PRO A 221 -19.69 19.91 1.32
C PRO A 221 -20.84 18.93 1.09
N LYS A 222 -21.73 19.20 0.12
CA LYS A 222 -22.80 18.27 -0.27
C LYS A 222 -22.32 17.07 -1.08
N SER A 223 -21.09 17.08 -1.57
CA SER A 223 -20.55 16.05 -2.48
C SER A 223 -19.74 14.96 -1.78
N PHE A 224 -19.50 15.07 -0.50
CA PHE A 224 -18.71 14.12 0.28
C PHE A 224 -19.17 14.05 1.74
N VAL A 225 -18.76 13.02 2.45
CA VAL A 225 -18.98 12.89 3.89
C VAL A 225 -17.75 13.47 4.60
N ASN A 226 -17.89 14.63 5.22
CA ASN A 226 -16.84 15.21 6.04
C ASN A 226 -16.95 14.68 7.48
N VAL A 227 -16.04 13.80 7.87
CA VAL A 227 -16.04 13.18 9.21
C VAL A 227 -15.86 14.22 10.33
N CYS A 228 -15.25 15.38 10.03
CA CYS A 228 -15.10 16.46 11.00
C CYS A 228 -16.41 17.22 11.32
N ASP A 229 -17.47 17.03 10.53
CA ASP A 229 -18.78 17.67 10.76
C ASP A 229 -19.64 16.90 11.78
N PHE A 230 -19.20 15.71 12.18
CA PHE A 230 -19.88 14.86 13.15
C PHE A 230 -19.22 14.92 14.53
N LYS A 231 -19.99 14.65 15.55
CA LYS A 231 -19.52 14.66 16.94
C LYS A 231 -18.38 13.65 17.17
N ASP A 232 -18.55 12.46 16.61
CA ASP A 232 -17.62 11.35 16.73
C ASP A 232 -17.65 10.42 15.50
N PHE A 233 -16.84 9.38 15.50
CA PHE A 233 -16.79 8.43 14.41
C PHE A 233 -18.07 7.61 14.26
N ASP A 234 -18.75 7.31 15.36
CA ASP A 234 -19.96 6.48 15.33
C ASP A 234 -21.08 7.22 14.60
N GLU A 235 -21.27 8.51 14.87
CA GLU A 235 -22.25 9.34 14.16
C GLU A 235 -21.92 9.46 12.67
N ALA A 236 -20.66 9.66 12.32
CA ALA A 236 -20.21 9.69 10.92
C ALA A 236 -20.46 8.36 10.21
N ILE A 237 -20.17 7.23 10.86
CA ILE A 237 -20.40 5.88 10.35
C ILE A 237 -21.90 5.60 10.16
N ASP A 238 -22.73 6.01 11.11
CA ASP A 238 -24.19 5.89 10.99
C ASP A 238 -24.72 6.68 9.80
N TYR A 239 -24.17 7.86 9.52
CA TYR A 239 -24.53 8.61 8.33
C TYR A 239 -24.09 7.92 7.04
N VAL A 240 -22.89 7.32 6.99
CA VAL A 240 -22.44 6.53 5.86
C VAL A 240 -23.36 5.33 5.63
N ARG A 241 -23.79 4.64 6.69
CA ARG A 241 -24.76 3.54 6.61
C ARG A 241 -26.12 4.01 6.10
N TYR A 242 -26.58 5.16 6.58
CA TYR A 242 -27.78 5.78 6.05
C TYR A 242 -27.69 5.97 4.55
N LEU A 243 -26.61 6.59 4.03
CA LEU A 243 -26.40 6.75 2.59
C LEU A 243 -26.33 5.39 1.86
N HIS A 244 -25.68 4.40 2.47
CA HIS A 244 -25.58 3.07 1.85
C HIS A 244 -26.92 2.41 1.61
N THR A 245 -27.86 2.57 2.54
CA THR A 245 -29.18 1.93 2.54
C THR A 245 -30.27 2.79 1.87
N HIS A 246 -30.09 4.11 1.78
CA HIS A 246 -31.06 5.05 1.20
C HIS A 246 -30.65 5.49 -0.21
N LYS A 247 -31.16 4.76 -1.21
CA LYS A 247 -30.80 4.93 -2.62
C LYS A 247 -30.80 6.39 -3.10
N ASN A 248 -31.86 7.15 -2.78
CA ASN A 248 -31.98 8.52 -3.26
C ASN A 248 -30.91 9.42 -2.61
N ALA A 249 -30.74 9.36 -1.28
CA ALA A 249 -29.73 10.15 -0.59
C ALA A 249 -28.31 9.83 -1.10
N TYR A 250 -28.01 8.54 -1.36
CA TYR A 250 -26.74 8.13 -1.98
C TYR A 250 -26.57 8.74 -3.37
N LEU A 251 -27.57 8.65 -4.23
CA LEU A 251 -27.50 9.17 -5.61
C LEU A 251 -27.42 10.70 -5.61
N ASP A 252 -28.16 11.39 -4.73
CA ASP A 252 -28.12 12.84 -4.61
C ASP A 252 -26.69 13.30 -4.27
N MET A 253 -26.05 12.70 -3.28
CA MET A 253 -24.65 13.02 -2.93
C MET A 253 -23.68 12.60 -4.03
N LEU A 254 -23.85 11.40 -4.63
CA LEU A 254 -22.97 10.90 -5.70
C LEU A 254 -22.98 11.82 -6.92
N TYR A 255 -24.14 12.42 -7.23
CA TYR A 255 -24.31 13.30 -8.40
C TYR A 255 -24.22 14.79 -8.07
N GLU A 256 -23.93 15.15 -6.81
CA GLU A 256 -23.66 16.54 -6.44
C GLU A 256 -22.36 17.02 -7.09
N ASN A 257 -22.27 18.30 -7.42
CA ASN A 257 -21.05 18.88 -7.99
C ASN A 257 -19.94 18.89 -6.94
N PRO A 258 -18.76 18.30 -7.23
CA PRO A 258 -17.62 18.31 -6.29
C PRO A 258 -17.10 19.71 -5.95
N LEU A 259 -17.24 20.67 -6.89
CA LEU A 259 -16.78 22.04 -6.70
C LEU A 259 -17.91 22.91 -6.18
N ASN A 260 -17.54 23.90 -5.39
CA ASN A 260 -18.44 24.98 -5.01
C ASN A 260 -18.92 25.74 -6.25
N THR A 261 -20.10 26.34 -6.17
CA THR A 261 -20.68 27.09 -7.27
C THR A 261 -21.06 28.50 -6.85
N ILE A 262 -20.78 29.47 -7.73
CA ILE A 262 -21.31 30.82 -7.66
C ILE A 262 -22.12 31.06 -8.94
N ASP A 263 -23.36 31.51 -8.81
CA ASP A 263 -24.29 31.74 -9.93
C ASP A 263 -24.40 30.53 -10.86
N GLY A 264 -24.40 29.31 -10.28
CA GLY A 264 -24.48 28.06 -11.01
C GLY A 264 -23.18 27.63 -11.75
N LYS A 265 -22.11 28.40 -11.62
CA LYS A 265 -20.80 28.07 -12.21
C LYS A 265 -19.88 27.50 -11.15
N ALA A 266 -19.27 26.36 -11.44
CA ALA A 266 -18.27 25.76 -10.58
C ALA A 266 -17.01 26.62 -10.54
N TYR A 267 -16.39 26.76 -9.36
CA TYR A 267 -15.14 27.47 -9.18
C TYR A 267 -14.23 26.74 -8.19
N PHE A 268 -12.95 26.97 -8.29
CA PHE A 268 -12.01 26.67 -7.23
C PHE A 268 -11.90 27.85 -6.28
N TYR A 269 -11.71 27.59 -4.98
CA TYR A 269 -11.56 28.61 -3.94
C TYR A 269 -10.50 29.67 -4.27
N GLN A 270 -9.45 29.25 -4.98
CA GLN A 270 -8.42 30.15 -5.44
C GLN A 270 -8.04 29.86 -6.90
N ASP A 271 -7.41 30.83 -7.54
CA ASP A 271 -6.85 30.64 -8.87
C ASP A 271 -5.69 29.63 -8.83
N LEU A 272 -5.95 28.45 -9.38
CA LEU A 272 -4.99 27.35 -9.55
C LEU A 272 -4.37 27.35 -10.96
N SER A 273 -4.46 28.45 -11.70
CA SER A 273 -3.87 28.55 -13.04
C SER A 273 -2.35 28.49 -12.98
N PHE A 274 -1.74 27.88 -13.99
CA PHE A 274 -0.27 27.87 -14.14
C PHE A 274 0.29 29.30 -14.21
N LYS A 275 -0.49 30.24 -14.75
CA LYS A 275 -0.15 31.65 -14.77
C LYS A 275 0.12 32.19 -13.36
N LYS A 276 -0.69 31.80 -12.36
CA LYS A 276 -0.51 32.23 -10.97
C LYS A 276 0.84 31.77 -10.39
N ILE A 277 1.26 30.56 -10.75
CA ILE A 277 2.57 30.01 -10.35
C ILE A 277 3.69 30.82 -11.05
N LEU A 278 3.56 31.07 -12.35
CA LEU A 278 4.55 31.86 -13.09
C LEU A 278 4.64 33.30 -12.57
N ASP A 279 3.51 33.92 -12.27
CA ASP A 279 3.48 35.30 -11.70
C ASP A 279 4.16 35.31 -10.33
N PHE A 280 3.98 34.29 -9.51
CA PHE A 280 4.67 34.17 -8.23
C PHE A 280 6.18 34.04 -8.41
N PHE A 281 6.66 33.18 -9.31
CA PHE A 281 8.10 33.09 -9.59
C PHE A 281 8.67 34.37 -10.19
N LYS A 282 7.91 35.05 -11.06
CA LYS A 282 8.30 36.35 -11.58
C LYS A 282 8.49 37.38 -10.46
N THR A 283 7.55 37.45 -9.53
CA THR A 283 7.64 38.31 -8.34
C THR A 283 8.90 38.00 -7.52
N ILE A 284 9.21 36.68 -7.29
CA ILE A 284 10.42 36.29 -6.59
C ILE A 284 11.69 36.76 -7.32
N LEU A 285 11.74 36.60 -8.64
CA LEU A 285 12.92 36.97 -9.44
C LEU A 285 13.11 38.46 -9.57
N GLU A 286 12.04 39.24 -9.64
CA GLU A 286 12.04 40.70 -9.77
C GLU A 286 12.26 41.44 -8.44
N ASN A 287 12.07 40.78 -7.32
CA ASN A 287 12.34 41.36 -5.99
C ASN A 287 13.79 41.14 -5.60
N ASP A 288 14.56 42.19 -5.37
CA ASP A 288 15.98 42.10 -5.01
C ASP A 288 16.21 41.80 -3.53
N THR A 289 15.15 41.79 -2.71
CA THR A 289 15.26 41.57 -1.26
C THR A 289 15.45 40.09 -0.94
N ILE A 290 16.48 39.83 -0.14
CA ILE A 290 16.70 38.56 0.56
C ILE A 290 16.24 38.77 1.99
N TYR A 291 15.13 38.15 2.40
CA TYR A 291 14.50 38.43 3.69
C TYR A 291 15.20 37.72 4.84
N HIS A 292 15.81 36.56 4.59
CA HIS A 292 16.53 35.81 5.62
C HIS A 292 17.88 36.44 6.02
N ASP A 293 18.39 37.40 5.25
CA ASP A 293 19.62 38.15 5.58
C ASP A 293 19.34 39.39 6.47
N ASN A 294 18.10 39.56 6.90
CA ASN A 294 17.74 40.67 7.75
C ASN A 294 18.54 40.64 9.08
N PRO A 295 19.30 41.69 9.45
CA PRO A 295 20.27 41.67 10.53
C PRO A 295 19.70 41.70 11.94
N PHE A 296 18.42 41.36 12.16
CA PHE A 296 17.87 41.23 13.50
C PHE A 296 18.63 40.14 14.28
N ILE A 297 19.29 40.53 15.33
CA ILE A 297 20.13 39.68 16.21
C ILE A 297 19.37 38.44 16.68
N PHE A 298 18.07 38.57 16.96
CA PHE A 298 17.18 37.51 17.33
C PHE A 298 17.12 36.36 16.30
N TYR A 299 17.38 36.66 15.04
CA TYR A 299 17.35 35.73 13.93
C TYR A 299 18.57 34.83 13.88
N ARG A 300 19.75 35.39 14.17
CA ARG A 300 21.01 34.63 14.20
C ARG A 300 21.04 33.62 15.35
N ASP A 301 20.51 33.99 16.50
CA ASP A 301 20.50 33.16 17.69
C ASP A 301 19.55 31.94 17.57
N LEU A 302 18.63 31.97 16.61
CA LEU A 302 17.72 30.84 16.31
C LEU A 302 18.25 29.89 15.22
N HIS A 303 19.21 30.32 14.39
CA HIS A 303 19.71 29.51 13.28
C HIS A 303 20.35 28.21 13.73
N GLU A 304 21.20 28.26 14.74
CA GLU A 304 21.93 27.09 15.25
C GLU A 304 21.00 26.08 15.96
N PRO A 305 20.12 26.52 16.87
CA PRO A 305 19.12 25.64 17.47
C PRO A 305 18.15 25.03 16.47
N LEU A 306 17.69 25.82 15.48
CA LEU A 306 16.79 25.30 14.43
C LEU A 306 17.48 24.26 13.54
N ALA A 307 18.74 24.52 13.13
CA ALA A 307 19.55 23.56 12.39
C ALA A 307 19.75 22.25 13.17
N THR A 308 19.99 22.35 14.48
CA THR A 308 20.12 21.18 15.36
C THR A 308 18.82 20.39 15.46
N ILE A 309 17.68 21.06 15.58
CA ILE A 309 16.36 20.42 15.63
C ILE A 309 16.07 19.68 14.33
N ASP A 310 16.36 20.28 13.19
CA ASP A 310 16.16 19.64 11.89
C ASP A 310 17.11 18.46 11.65
N ASP A 311 18.38 18.56 12.08
CA ASP A 311 19.33 17.45 12.03
C ASP A 311 18.84 16.27 12.91
N LEU A 312 18.29 16.56 14.09
CA LEU A 312 17.68 15.55 14.96
C LEU A 312 16.44 14.92 14.32
N ARG A 313 15.63 15.71 13.61
CA ARG A 313 14.43 15.22 12.91
C ARG A 313 14.81 14.29 11.77
N VAL A 314 15.80 14.65 10.94
CA VAL A 314 16.33 13.78 9.89
C VAL A 314 16.86 12.47 10.47
N ASN A 315 17.65 12.55 11.54
CA ASN A 315 18.16 11.36 12.22
C ASN A 315 17.04 10.48 12.81
N TYR A 316 15.97 11.10 13.32
CA TYR A 316 14.79 10.38 13.80
C TYR A 316 14.05 9.66 12.66
N ASP A 317 13.87 10.32 11.50
CA ASP A 317 13.23 9.71 10.35
C ASP A 317 14.05 8.55 9.78
N ASP A 318 15.38 8.67 9.72
CA ASP A 318 16.28 7.58 9.35
C ASP A 318 16.21 6.41 10.34
N LEU A 319 16.16 6.71 11.65
CA LEU A 319 15.98 5.69 12.68
C LEU A 319 14.64 4.97 12.55
N ARG A 320 13.59 5.68 12.17
CA ARG A 320 12.26 5.11 11.94
C ARG A 320 12.26 4.16 10.75
N VAL A 321 12.91 4.54 9.64
CA VAL A 321 13.06 3.65 8.48
C VAL A 321 13.80 2.38 8.86
N ASN A 322 14.93 2.51 9.57
CA ASN A 322 15.70 1.37 10.07
C ASN A 322 14.87 0.46 11.01
N TYR A 323 14.01 1.05 11.83
CA TYR A 323 13.10 0.29 12.70
C TYR A 323 12.05 -0.49 11.90
N ASP A 324 11.48 0.13 10.86
CA ASP A 324 10.51 -0.54 9.99
C ASP A 324 11.16 -1.71 9.21
N ASP A 325 12.40 -1.53 8.73
CA ASP A 325 13.18 -2.60 8.10
C ASP A 325 13.48 -3.74 9.09
N LEU A 326 13.84 -3.40 10.32
CA LEU A 326 14.08 -4.40 11.38
C LEU A 326 12.81 -5.19 11.70
N ARG A 327 11.66 -4.53 11.69
CA ARG A 327 10.36 -5.17 11.90
C ARG A 327 10.03 -6.16 10.78
N VAL A 328 10.28 -5.79 9.52
CA VAL A 328 10.11 -6.71 8.38
C VAL A 328 11.00 -7.94 8.53
N ASN A 329 12.28 -7.74 8.86
CA ASN A 329 13.22 -8.83 9.09
C ASN A 329 12.78 -9.74 10.26
N TYR A 330 12.18 -9.17 11.30
CA TYR A 330 11.63 -9.96 12.42
C TYR A 330 10.43 -10.80 12.00
N ASP A 331 9.54 -10.25 11.18
CA ASP A 331 8.38 -10.99 10.67
C ASP A 331 8.84 -12.13 9.74
N ASP A 332 9.84 -11.92 8.89
CA ASP A 332 10.46 -12.96 8.06
C ASP A 332 11.11 -14.07 8.91
N LEU A 333 11.82 -13.69 9.98
CA LEU A 333 12.41 -14.64 10.92
C LEU A 333 11.35 -15.48 11.62
N ARG A 334 10.21 -14.89 11.96
CA ARG A 334 9.07 -15.58 12.55
C ARG A 334 8.48 -16.61 11.60
N VAL A 335 8.31 -16.27 10.32
CA VAL A 335 7.85 -17.22 9.28
C VAL A 335 8.82 -18.39 9.16
N ASN A 336 10.13 -18.12 9.08
CA ASN A 336 11.15 -19.16 9.02
C ASN A 336 11.14 -20.07 10.27
N TYR A 337 10.84 -19.52 11.44
CA TYR A 337 10.72 -20.29 12.66
C TYR A 337 9.48 -21.22 12.62
N ASP A 338 8.36 -20.75 12.14
CA ASP A 338 7.15 -21.55 11.99
C ASP A 338 7.37 -22.69 10.97
N ASP A 339 8.03 -22.43 9.85
CA ASP A 339 8.43 -23.44 8.87
C ASP A 339 9.37 -24.49 9.48
N LEU A 340 10.34 -24.06 10.28
CA LEU A 340 11.23 -24.99 10.99
C LEU A 340 10.47 -25.87 11.97
N ARG A 341 9.47 -25.34 12.64
CA ARG A 341 8.59 -26.08 13.54
C ARG A 341 7.79 -27.15 12.81
N VAL A 342 7.23 -26.82 11.64
CA VAL A 342 6.52 -27.81 10.78
C VAL A 342 7.46 -28.92 10.38
N ASN A 343 8.67 -28.59 9.91
CA ASN A 343 9.68 -29.57 9.51
C ASN A 343 10.08 -30.49 10.71
N TYR A 344 10.14 -29.95 11.92
CA TYR A 344 10.42 -30.73 13.12
C TYR A 344 9.28 -31.71 13.45
N ASP A 345 8.04 -31.27 13.32
CA ASP A 345 6.87 -32.14 13.53
C ASP A 345 6.81 -33.27 12.49
N ASP A 346 7.11 -32.98 11.23
CA ASP A 346 7.22 -33.98 10.16
C ASP A 346 8.36 -34.99 10.44
N LEU A 347 9.50 -34.53 10.92
CA LEU A 347 10.61 -35.40 11.30
C LEU A 347 10.22 -36.31 12.45
N ARG A 348 9.44 -35.82 13.42
CA ARG A 348 8.93 -36.60 14.53
C ARG A 348 7.98 -37.71 14.05
N VAL A 349 7.07 -37.40 13.13
CA VAL A 349 6.19 -38.41 12.52
C VAL A 349 7.01 -39.51 11.83
N ASN A 350 7.98 -39.09 11.00
CA ASN A 350 8.87 -40.04 10.32
C ASN A 350 9.64 -40.94 11.31
N TYR A 351 10.05 -40.38 12.44
CA TYR A 351 10.72 -41.17 13.49
C TYR A 351 9.78 -42.19 14.15
N ASP A 352 8.55 -41.82 14.42
CA ASP A 352 7.55 -42.73 14.98
C ASP A 352 7.21 -43.87 13.98
N ASP A 353 7.09 -43.56 12.68
CA ASP A 353 6.89 -44.57 11.63
C ASP A 353 8.12 -45.51 11.50
N LEU A 354 9.33 -44.98 11.62
CA LEU A 354 10.53 -45.82 11.62
C LEU A 354 10.57 -46.75 12.82
N ARG A 355 10.11 -46.29 13.97
CA ARG A 355 10.00 -47.10 15.20
C ARG A 355 9.00 -48.23 15.03
N VAL A 356 7.83 -47.98 14.45
CA VAL A 356 6.85 -49.02 14.14
C VAL A 356 7.44 -50.05 13.19
N ASN A 357 8.08 -49.62 12.12
CA ASN A 357 8.74 -50.51 11.16
C ASN A 357 9.84 -51.39 11.81
N TYR A 358 10.57 -50.82 12.79
CA TYR A 358 11.58 -51.56 13.55
C TYR A 358 10.95 -52.63 14.44
N ASP A 359 9.84 -52.33 15.12
CA ASP A 359 9.11 -53.28 15.94
C ASP A 359 8.53 -54.40 15.08
N ASP A 360 7.96 -54.13 13.92
CA ASP A 360 7.50 -55.14 12.95
C ASP A 360 8.64 -56.02 12.45
N LEU A 361 9.80 -55.43 12.14
CA LEU A 361 10.97 -56.19 11.74
C LEU A 361 11.44 -57.12 12.86
N ARG A 362 11.39 -56.69 14.09
CA ARG A 362 11.71 -57.51 15.27
C ARG A 362 10.77 -58.68 15.41
N VAL A 363 9.46 -58.50 15.29
CA VAL A 363 8.47 -59.57 15.30
C VAL A 363 8.76 -60.58 14.19
N ASN A 364 8.98 -60.12 12.95
CA ASN A 364 9.30 -60.97 11.83
C ASN A 364 10.61 -61.80 12.04
N TYR A 365 11.61 -61.16 12.71
CA TYR A 365 12.86 -61.85 13.05
C TYR A 365 12.62 -62.97 14.08
N ASP A 366 11.82 -62.71 15.10
CA ASP A 366 11.45 -63.71 16.14
C ASP A 366 10.67 -64.88 15.52
N ASP A 367 9.73 -64.58 14.61
CA ASP A 367 8.99 -65.60 13.86
C ASP A 367 9.93 -66.48 12.98
N LEU A 368 10.86 -65.80 12.29
CA LEU A 368 11.84 -66.49 11.50
C LEU A 368 12.75 -67.39 12.35
N ARG A 369 13.13 -66.93 13.52
CA ARG A 369 13.92 -67.71 14.48
C ARG A 369 13.15 -68.96 14.95
N VAL A 370 11.88 -68.80 15.33
CA VAL A 370 11.00 -69.95 15.73
C VAL A 370 10.86 -70.97 14.58
N ASN A 371 10.64 -70.49 13.35
CA ASN A 371 10.54 -71.33 12.19
C ASN A 371 11.88 -72.06 11.88
N TYR A 372 13.02 -71.38 12.07
CA TYR A 372 14.34 -72.02 11.91
C TYR A 372 14.58 -73.10 12.97
N GLU A 373 14.25 -72.87 14.20
CA GLU A 373 14.36 -73.87 15.27
C GLU A 373 13.45 -75.09 15.01
N ARG A 374 12.21 -74.85 14.52
CA ARG A 374 11.31 -75.94 14.10
C ARG A 374 11.86 -76.77 12.95
N LEU A 375 12.49 -76.10 11.96
CA LEU A 375 13.15 -76.80 10.86
C LEU A 375 14.34 -77.61 11.33
N LEU A 376 15.14 -77.10 12.28
CA LEU A 376 16.22 -77.87 12.88
C LEU A 376 15.72 -79.10 13.63
N GLN A 377 14.65 -78.99 14.44
CA GLN A 377 14.04 -80.10 15.09
C GLN A 377 13.54 -81.18 14.12
N ASN A 378 12.87 -80.75 13.03
CA ASN A 378 12.39 -81.66 12.02
C ASN A 378 13.52 -82.30 11.17
N ALA A 379 14.66 -81.61 11.02
CA ALA A 379 15.82 -82.10 10.29
C ALA A 379 16.68 -83.02 11.15
N SER A 380 16.61 -82.96 12.45
CA SER A 380 17.40 -83.77 13.39
C SER A 380 17.30 -85.29 13.09
N PRO A 381 16.08 -85.86 12.92
CA PRO A 381 15.93 -87.26 12.61
C PRO A 381 16.52 -87.61 11.21
N LEU A 382 16.44 -86.70 10.25
CA LEU A 382 17.04 -86.91 8.90
C LEU A 382 18.56 -86.79 8.94
N LEU A 383 19.12 -85.98 9.80
CA LEU A 383 20.56 -85.88 10.02
C LEU A 383 21.10 -87.15 10.70
N GLU A 384 20.39 -87.72 11.67
CA GLU A 384 20.73 -89.01 12.29
C GLU A 384 20.64 -90.10 11.30
N LEU A 385 19.56 -90.14 10.50
CA LEU A 385 19.51 -91.12 9.36
C LEU A 385 20.64 -90.97 8.38
N SER A 386 21.06 -89.71 8.12
CA SER A 386 22.21 -89.47 7.17
C SER A 386 23.55 -89.95 7.74
N GLN A 387 23.69 -90.08 9.01
CA GLN A 387 24.86 -90.60 9.70
C GLN A 387 24.87 -92.12 9.75
N ASN A 388 23.68 -92.73 9.62
CA ASN A 388 23.53 -94.14 9.62
C ASN A 388 24.24 -94.77 8.35
N THR A 389 25.02 -95.79 8.54
CA THR A 389 25.82 -96.42 7.49
C THR A 389 24.94 -96.97 6.34
N SER A 390 23.76 -97.47 6.67
CA SER A 390 22.81 -98.02 5.69
C SER A 390 22.21 -96.90 4.81
N PHE A 391 21.90 -95.68 5.39
CA PHE A 391 21.40 -94.52 4.67
C PHE A 391 22.51 -93.91 3.75
N LYS A 392 23.77 -93.91 4.20
CA LYS A 392 24.89 -93.47 3.40
C LYS A 392 25.09 -94.38 2.19
N ILE A 393 24.92 -95.67 2.35
CA ILE A 393 25.00 -96.65 1.24
C ILE A 393 23.82 -96.41 0.28
N TYR A 394 22.57 -96.31 0.82
CA TYR A 394 21.39 -95.97 0.00
C TYR A 394 21.53 -94.69 -0.79
N ARG A 395 21.96 -93.61 -0.19
CA ARG A 395 22.20 -92.36 -0.85
C ARG A 395 23.25 -92.45 -1.94
N LYS A 396 24.35 -93.18 -1.74
CA LYS A 396 25.43 -93.40 -2.72
C LYS A 396 24.91 -94.22 -3.90
N THR A 397 24.07 -95.21 -3.67
CA THR A 397 23.44 -96.02 -4.70
C THR A 397 22.42 -95.26 -5.49
N TYR A 398 21.54 -94.49 -4.80
CA TYR A 398 20.54 -93.59 -5.40
C TYR A 398 21.20 -92.52 -6.28
N GLN A 399 22.24 -91.90 -5.80
CA GLN A 399 22.96 -90.86 -6.58
C GLN A 399 23.62 -91.51 -7.85
N LYS A 400 24.09 -92.72 -7.81
CA LYS A 400 24.59 -93.46 -9.01
C LYS A 400 23.45 -93.78 -9.95
N SER A 401 22.24 -94.04 -9.52
CA SER A 401 21.09 -94.36 -10.37
C SER A 401 20.38 -93.12 -10.94
N LEU A 402 20.61 -91.88 -10.36
CA LEU A 402 20.02 -90.63 -10.82
C LEU A 402 20.25 -90.36 -12.32
N PRO A 403 21.41 -90.55 -12.93
CA PRO A 403 21.57 -90.36 -14.36
C PRO A 403 20.67 -91.26 -15.17
N LEU A 404 20.56 -92.52 -14.73
CA LEU A 404 19.74 -93.56 -15.39
C LEU A 404 18.26 -93.22 -15.29
N LEU A 405 17.79 -92.79 -14.14
CA LEU A 405 16.39 -92.34 -13.87
C LEU A 405 16.04 -91.09 -14.69
N ARG A 406 17.00 -90.16 -14.85
CA ARG A 406 16.81 -88.97 -15.70
C ARG A 406 16.71 -89.35 -17.20
N THR A 407 17.44 -90.32 -17.61
CA THR A 407 17.39 -90.85 -18.99
C THR A 407 16.10 -91.61 -19.27
N ILE A 408 15.60 -92.44 -18.34
CA ILE A 408 14.33 -93.12 -18.45
C ILE A 408 13.17 -92.07 -18.43
N ARG A 409 13.23 -91.07 -17.57
CA ARG A 409 12.19 -89.96 -17.51
C ARG A 409 12.15 -89.14 -18.79
N ARG A 410 13.30 -89.00 -19.51
CA ARG A 410 13.33 -88.37 -20.82
C ARG A 410 12.75 -89.29 -21.91
N TRP A 411 12.86 -90.64 -21.78
CA TRP A 411 12.29 -91.58 -22.69
C TRP A 411 10.76 -91.72 -22.56
N VAL A 412 10.25 -91.64 -21.35
CA VAL A 412 8.83 -91.74 -21.07
C VAL A 412 8.07 -90.42 -21.41
N LYS A 413 8.79 -89.34 -21.63
CA LYS A 413 8.20 -88.03 -22.03
C LYS A 413 8.31 -87.74 -23.53
N LYS A 414 8.88 -88.70 -24.36
CA LYS A 414 8.76 -88.72 -25.78
C LYS A 414 7.69 -89.75 -26.18
#